data_01c89f8864e150a96956a4bafe4b411d
#
_entry.id   01c89f8864e150a96956a4bafe4b411d
#
_cell.length_a   1.000
_cell.length_b   1.000
_cell.length_c   1.000
_cell.angle_alpha   90.00
_cell.angle_beta   90.00
_cell.angle_gamma   90.00
#
_symmetry.space_group_name_H-M   'P 1'
#
loop_
_entity.id
_entity.type
_entity.pdbx_description
1 polymer ?
#
loop_
_entity_poly.entity_id
_entity_poly.type
_entity_poly.pdbx_seq_one_letter_code
_entity_poly.pdbx_strand_id
1 'polypeptide(L)'
;MADDNLPDVGLLPDWLPAGEADVLLADLLAQVPWEVHRIRMFGRWVDSPRLSCWIGDPGTGYVYSGARFEPRPWPAALQALRARIDAAAGVAMNSVLANLYRDGRDAMGWHSDDEPELGLRPVIASLSLGGTRRFVFKHRRDPGRKFELPLEHGSLLLMKGDTQADWMIV
;
A
#
# COMPACT_ATOMS: atom_id res chain seq x y z
N MET A 1 27.38 1.65 -0.56
CA MET A 1 26.79 1.49 -1.89
C MET A 1 25.50 0.71 -1.73
N ALA A 2 24.42 1.22 -2.23
CA ALA A 2 23.19 0.42 -2.31
C ALA A 2 23.50 -0.81 -3.17
N ASP A 3 23.05 -1.97 -2.72
CA ASP A 3 23.15 -3.19 -3.52
C ASP A 3 22.15 -3.06 -4.68
N ASP A 4 22.64 -2.74 -5.88
CA ASP A 4 21.80 -2.57 -7.08
C ASP A 4 20.98 -3.82 -7.43
N ASN A 5 21.14 -4.89 -6.66
CA ASN A 5 20.45 -6.16 -6.83
C ASN A 5 19.14 -6.28 -6.03
N LEU A 6 18.87 -5.38 -5.11
CA LEU A 6 17.70 -5.45 -4.24
C LEU A 6 16.88 -4.15 -4.32
N PRO A 7 15.57 -4.21 -4.11
CA PRO A 7 14.78 -3.00 -3.97
C PRO A 7 15.19 -2.24 -2.70
N ASP A 8 15.08 -0.91 -2.73
CA ASP A 8 15.36 -0.06 -1.58
C ASP A 8 14.16 -0.08 -0.62
N VAL A 9 14.15 -1.09 0.23
CA VAL A 9 13.05 -1.34 1.18
C VAL A 9 13.59 -1.63 2.58
N GLY A 10 12.79 -1.28 3.58
CA GLY A 10 13.03 -1.62 4.98
C GLY A 10 11.75 -2.21 5.58
N LEU A 11 11.86 -3.41 6.17
CA LEU A 11 10.77 -4.03 6.88
C LEU A 11 10.98 -3.90 8.39
N LEU A 12 9.96 -3.36 9.06
CA LEU A 12 9.90 -3.25 10.52
C LEU A 12 8.85 -4.27 11.02
N PRO A 13 9.25 -5.52 11.30
CA PRO A 13 8.34 -6.50 11.88
C PRO A 13 7.95 -6.03 13.28
N ASP A 14 6.74 -6.30 13.71
CA ASP A 14 6.24 -5.87 15.02
C ASP A 14 6.32 -4.33 15.28
N TRP A 15 6.32 -3.53 14.23
CA TRP A 15 6.30 -2.07 14.36
C TRP A 15 5.10 -1.60 15.18
N LEU A 16 3.96 -2.24 14.97
CA LEU A 16 2.77 -2.08 15.78
C LEU A 16 2.62 -3.35 16.63
N PRO A 17 2.68 -3.26 17.98
CA PRO A 17 2.50 -4.43 18.83
C PRO A 17 1.16 -5.12 18.58
N ALA A 18 1.10 -6.44 18.80
CA ALA A 18 -0.06 -7.26 18.45
C ALA A 18 -1.37 -6.74 19.03
N GLY A 19 -1.39 -6.29 20.28
CA GLY A 19 -2.58 -5.74 20.90
C GLY A 19 -3.08 -4.45 20.23
N GLU A 20 -2.19 -3.53 19.89
CA GLU A 20 -2.53 -2.33 19.12
C GLU A 20 -2.97 -2.67 17.70
N ALA A 21 -2.29 -3.63 17.05
CA ALA A 21 -2.64 -4.07 15.71
C ALA A 21 -4.03 -4.71 15.66
N ASP A 22 -4.39 -5.50 16.66
CA ASP A 22 -5.74 -6.11 16.77
C ASP A 22 -6.83 -5.03 16.87
N VAL A 23 -6.63 -4.04 17.72
CA VAL A 23 -7.58 -2.93 17.89
C VAL A 23 -7.68 -2.12 16.61
N LEU A 24 -6.57 -1.78 15.98
CA LEU A 24 -6.56 -1.02 14.73
C LEU A 24 -7.27 -1.78 13.61
N LEU A 25 -7.04 -3.07 13.47
CA LEU A 25 -7.72 -3.90 12.48
C LEU A 25 -9.25 -3.85 12.68
N ALA A 26 -9.71 -4.06 13.90
CA ALA A 26 -11.13 -3.99 14.22
C ALA A 26 -11.73 -2.60 13.92
N ASP A 27 -11.04 -1.54 14.28
CA ASP A 27 -11.48 -0.16 14.04
C ASP A 27 -11.56 0.14 12.54
N LEU A 28 -10.57 -0.26 11.76
CA LEU A 28 -10.56 -0.02 10.32
C LEU A 28 -11.62 -0.84 9.59
N LEU A 29 -11.85 -2.08 10.00
CA LEU A 29 -12.95 -2.88 9.43
C LEU A 29 -14.31 -2.21 9.66
N ALA A 30 -14.49 -1.55 10.81
CA ALA A 30 -15.75 -0.87 11.18
C ALA A 30 -15.85 0.55 10.61
N GLN A 31 -14.76 1.31 10.54
CA GLN A 31 -14.79 2.75 10.25
C GLN A 31 -14.53 3.10 8.78
N VAL A 32 -13.78 2.27 8.04
CA VAL A 32 -13.47 2.58 6.65
C VAL A 32 -14.65 2.25 5.74
N PRO A 33 -15.08 3.18 4.87
CA PRO A 33 -16.13 2.91 3.90
C PRO A 33 -15.58 2.08 2.72
N TRP A 34 -15.41 0.79 2.94
CA TRP A 34 -14.86 -0.14 1.96
C TRP A 34 -15.73 -0.20 0.70
N GLU A 35 -15.08 -0.12 -0.47
CA GLU A 35 -15.73 -0.10 -1.77
C GLU A 35 -15.09 -1.10 -2.72
N VAL A 36 -15.92 -1.67 -3.62
CA VAL A 36 -15.42 -2.37 -4.80
C VAL A 36 -15.26 -1.32 -5.90
N HIS A 37 -14.03 -1.09 -6.35
CA HIS A 37 -13.78 -0.18 -7.44
C HIS A 37 -13.80 -0.92 -8.78
N ARG A 38 -14.35 -0.26 -9.80
CA ARG A 38 -14.26 -0.74 -11.18
C ARG A 38 -12.99 -0.20 -11.81
N ILE A 39 -12.21 -1.09 -12.37
CA ILE A 39 -10.97 -0.77 -13.07
C ILE A 39 -11.06 -1.22 -14.53
N ARG A 40 -10.28 -0.58 -15.39
CA ARG A 40 -10.25 -0.94 -16.80
C ARG A 40 -9.08 -1.90 -17.05
N MET A 41 -9.42 -3.12 -17.52
CA MET A 41 -8.45 -4.14 -17.90
C MET A 41 -8.77 -4.67 -19.28
N PHE A 42 -7.80 -4.69 -20.18
CA PHE A 42 -7.95 -5.19 -21.57
C PHE A 42 -9.17 -4.60 -22.27
N GLY A 43 -9.40 -3.29 -22.09
CA GLY A 43 -10.52 -2.57 -22.70
C GLY A 43 -11.88 -2.80 -22.05
N ARG A 44 -11.96 -3.57 -20.99
CA ARG A 44 -13.21 -3.87 -20.26
C ARG A 44 -13.18 -3.30 -18.85
N TRP A 45 -14.34 -2.89 -18.36
CA TRP A 45 -14.52 -2.54 -16.94
C TRP A 45 -14.78 -3.81 -16.14
N VAL A 46 -13.95 -4.04 -15.14
CA VAL A 46 -14.05 -5.17 -14.22
C VAL A 46 -14.00 -4.68 -12.77
N ASP A 47 -14.61 -5.43 -11.87
CA ASP A 47 -14.49 -5.17 -10.45
C ASP A 47 -13.06 -5.50 -9.98
N SER A 48 -12.47 -4.59 -9.20
CA SER A 48 -11.17 -4.85 -8.57
C SER A 48 -11.28 -6.06 -7.63
N PRO A 49 -10.32 -6.99 -7.66
CA PRO A 49 -10.37 -8.19 -6.83
C PRO A 49 -9.93 -7.93 -5.38
N ARG A 50 -10.35 -6.83 -4.82
CA ARG A 50 -10.19 -6.41 -3.42
C ARG A 50 -11.15 -5.28 -3.10
N LEU A 51 -11.43 -5.07 -1.82
CA LEU A 51 -12.07 -3.83 -1.38
C LEU A 51 -11.01 -2.77 -1.14
N SER A 52 -11.33 -1.52 -1.37
CA SER A 52 -10.40 -0.42 -1.14
C SER A 52 -11.11 0.88 -0.79
N CYS A 53 -10.34 1.82 -0.25
CA CYS A 53 -10.80 3.16 0.05
C CYS A 53 -9.63 4.13 -0.06
N TRP A 54 -9.80 5.20 -0.83
CA TRP A 54 -8.86 6.30 -0.90
C TRP A 54 -9.17 7.31 0.21
N ILE A 55 -8.21 7.52 1.09
CA ILE A 55 -8.32 8.40 2.26
C ILE A 55 -7.23 9.45 2.17
N GLY A 56 -7.53 10.69 2.43
CA GLY A 56 -6.51 11.72 2.37
C GLY A 56 -7.00 13.11 2.74
N ASP A 57 -6.04 14.03 2.77
CA ASP A 57 -6.32 15.44 2.94
C ASP A 57 -7.10 15.98 1.72
N PRO A 58 -7.87 17.05 1.87
CA PRO A 58 -8.54 17.67 0.73
C PRO A 58 -7.54 18.00 -0.40
N GLY A 59 -7.94 17.69 -1.63
CA GLY A 59 -7.11 17.93 -2.82
C GLY A 59 -6.14 16.81 -3.17
N THR A 60 -6.17 15.67 -2.50
CA THR A 60 -5.30 14.51 -2.79
C THR A 60 -5.97 13.46 -3.68
N GLY A 61 -6.90 13.86 -4.54
CA GLY A 61 -7.50 12.95 -5.54
C GLY A 61 -6.44 12.39 -6.49
N TYR A 62 -6.66 11.18 -7.01
CA TYR A 62 -5.75 10.59 -7.99
C TYR A 62 -6.50 9.74 -9.02
N VAL A 63 -5.83 9.44 -10.13
CA VAL A 63 -6.36 8.59 -11.21
C VAL A 63 -5.57 7.28 -11.24
N TYR A 64 -6.30 6.16 -11.21
CA TYR A 64 -5.74 4.83 -11.31
C TYR A 64 -6.58 3.97 -12.26
N SER A 65 -5.93 3.30 -13.21
CA SER A 65 -6.61 2.46 -14.22
C SER A 65 -7.83 3.13 -14.87
N GLY A 66 -7.73 4.44 -15.17
CA GLY A 66 -8.79 5.22 -15.80
C GLY A 66 -9.92 5.67 -14.87
N ALA A 67 -9.89 5.30 -13.59
CA ALA A 67 -10.85 5.75 -12.58
C ALA A 67 -10.25 6.87 -11.72
N ARG A 68 -11.05 7.91 -11.45
CA ARG A 68 -10.68 9.00 -10.55
C ARG A 68 -11.18 8.69 -9.13
N PHE A 69 -10.29 8.82 -8.16
CA PHE A 69 -10.57 8.62 -6.75
C PHE A 69 -10.50 9.95 -6.00
N GLU A 70 -11.62 10.36 -5.39
CA GLU A 70 -11.67 11.49 -4.48
C GLU A 70 -11.38 11.01 -3.05
N PRO A 71 -10.59 11.77 -2.24
CA PRO A 71 -10.22 11.33 -0.92
C PRO A 71 -11.40 11.35 0.05
N ARG A 72 -11.52 10.27 0.83
CA ARG A 72 -12.41 10.23 2.01
C ARG A 72 -11.69 10.84 3.21
N PRO A 73 -12.42 11.38 4.19
CA PRO A 73 -11.82 11.88 5.41
C PRO A 73 -11.06 10.80 6.18
N TRP A 74 -10.04 11.19 6.91
CA TRP A 74 -9.29 10.30 7.78
C TRP A 74 -10.16 9.75 8.90
N PRO A 75 -10.32 8.42 9.05
CA PRO A 75 -10.89 7.84 10.27
C PRO A 75 -10.02 8.19 11.49
N ALA A 76 -10.64 8.31 12.66
CA ALA A 76 -9.93 8.68 13.89
C ALA A 76 -8.73 7.75 14.18
N ALA A 77 -8.88 6.45 13.95
CA ALA A 77 -7.83 5.48 14.17
C ALA A 77 -6.59 5.73 13.28
N LEU A 78 -6.78 6.09 12.02
CA LEU A 78 -5.68 6.42 11.10
C LEU A 78 -5.09 7.79 11.40
N GLN A 79 -5.92 8.77 11.75
CA GLN A 79 -5.43 10.10 12.13
C GLN A 79 -4.49 10.02 13.34
N ALA A 80 -4.82 9.21 14.34
CA ALA A 80 -3.97 8.99 15.51
C ALA A 80 -2.62 8.32 15.16
N LEU A 81 -2.58 7.50 14.12
CA LEU A 81 -1.39 6.78 13.70
C LEU A 81 -0.48 7.59 12.76
N ARG A 82 -1.01 8.60 12.12
CA ARG A 82 -0.35 9.36 11.06
C ARG A 82 1.03 9.89 11.45
N ALA A 83 1.15 10.53 12.61
CA ALA A 83 2.42 11.09 13.07
C ALA A 83 3.49 10.01 13.29
N ARG A 84 3.11 8.83 13.74
CA ARG A 84 4.04 7.70 13.95
C ARG A 84 4.54 7.16 12.63
N ILE A 85 3.68 7.07 11.62
CA ILE A 85 4.06 6.66 10.27
C ILE A 85 4.96 7.70 9.62
N ASP A 86 4.63 8.99 9.72
CA ASP A 86 5.47 10.07 9.21
C ASP A 86 6.87 10.01 9.81
N ALA A 87 6.98 9.79 11.10
CA ALA A 87 8.27 9.66 11.79
C ALA A 87 9.07 8.45 11.28
N ALA A 88 8.42 7.31 11.11
CA ALA A 88 9.07 6.10 10.60
C ALA A 88 9.51 6.25 9.13
N ALA A 89 8.70 6.89 8.30
CA ALA A 89 8.98 7.10 6.88
C ALA A 89 9.97 8.23 6.61
N GLY A 90 10.12 9.16 7.54
CA GLY A 90 10.97 10.34 7.37
C GLY A 90 10.38 11.43 6.47
N VAL A 91 9.10 11.32 6.11
CA VAL A 91 8.36 12.27 5.29
C VAL A 91 6.94 12.42 5.82
N ALA A 92 6.31 13.57 5.56
CA ALA A 92 4.89 13.75 5.86
C ALA A 92 4.01 13.07 4.82
N MET A 93 3.06 12.27 5.28
CA MET A 93 2.08 11.58 4.44
C MET A 93 0.78 12.38 4.40
N ASN A 94 0.15 12.45 3.22
CA ASN A 94 -1.09 13.20 3.02
C ASN A 94 -2.28 12.31 2.65
N SER A 95 -2.05 11.03 2.40
CA SER A 95 -3.08 10.12 1.90
C SER A 95 -2.74 8.67 2.17
N VAL A 96 -3.77 7.83 2.13
CA VAL A 96 -3.68 6.38 2.34
C VAL A 96 -4.58 5.68 1.34
N LEU A 97 -4.04 4.68 0.67
CA LEU A 97 -4.86 3.67 0.00
C LEU A 97 -5.05 2.50 0.96
N ALA A 98 -6.25 2.36 1.50
CA ALA A 98 -6.61 1.23 2.32
C ALA A 98 -7.11 0.09 1.42
N ASN A 99 -6.54 -1.10 1.56
CA ASN A 99 -6.91 -2.28 0.80
C ASN A 99 -7.34 -3.39 1.74
N LEU A 100 -8.46 -4.02 1.45
CA LEU A 100 -8.96 -5.18 2.18
C LEU A 100 -9.03 -6.39 1.26
N TYR A 101 -8.20 -7.37 1.55
CA TYR A 101 -8.25 -8.69 0.94
C TYR A 101 -9.14 -9.56 1.81
N ARG A 102 -10.33 -9.90 1.32
CA ARG A 102 -11.36 -10.60 2.09
C ARG A 102 -10.96 -12.03 2.44
N ASP A 103 -10.26 -12.67 1.50
CA ASP A 103 -9.72 -14.03 1.62
C ASP A 103 -8.54 -14.24 0.66
N GLY A 104 -8.04 -15.46 0.57
CA GLY A 104 -6.91 -15.80 -0.30
C GLY A 104 -7.17 -15.69 -1.80
N ARG A 105 -8.40 -15.44 -2.22
CA ARG A 105 -8.77 -15.24 -3.64
C ARG A 105 -8.67 -13.78 -4.06
N ASP A 106 -8.76 -12.86 -3.13
CA ASP A 106 -8.53 -11.44 -3.41
C ASP A 106 -7.04 -11.21 -3.63
N ALA A 107 -6.70 -10.51 -4.69
CA ALA A 107 -5.31 -10.27 -5.07
C ALA A 107 -5.19 -9.02 -5.94
N MET A 108 -3.98 -8.56 -6.12
CA MET A 108 -3.64 -7.52 -7.08
C MET A 108 -2.59 -8.07 -8.05
N GLY A 109 -2.70 -7.73 -9.34
CA GLY A 109 -1.70 -8.10 -10.33
C GLY A 109 -0.38 -7.34 -10.16
N TRP A 110 0.62 -7.71 -10.95
CA TRP A 110 1.91 -7.00 -10.98
C TRP A 110 1.71 -5.54 -11.34
N HIS A 111 2.19 -4.64 -10.49
CA HIS A 111 2.10 -3.19 -10.67
C HIS A 111 3.26 -2.49 -9.98
N SER A 112 3.39 -1.19 -10.22
CA SER A 112 4.21 -0.28 -9.43
C SER A 112 3.35 0.90 -9.00
N ASP A 113 3.66 1.48 -7.85
CA ASP A 113 3.00 2.70 -7.36
C ASP A 113 3.77 3.90 -7.91
N ASP A 114 3.57 4.18 -9.18
CA ASP A 114 4.30 5.18 -9.97
C ASP A 114 3.40 6.25 -10.59
N GLU A 115 2.19 6.42 -10.09
CA GLU A 115 1.28 7.46 -10.53
C GLU A 115 1.93 8.85 -10.37
N PRO A 116 1.70 9.78 -11.33
CA PRO A 116 2.33 11.12 -11.29
C PRO A 116 2.07 11.89 -10.00
N GLU A 117 0.94 11.67 -9.36
CA GLU A 117 0.54 12.32 -8.10
C GLU A 117 1.46 11.96 -6.93
N LEU A 118 2.17 10.83 -7.00
CA LEU A 118 3.12 10.39 -5.98
C LEU A 118 4.49 11.06 -6.11
N GLY A 119 4.75 11.73 -7.24
CA GLY A 119 6.03 12.36 -7.53
C GLY A 119 7.11 11.36 -7.97
N LEU A 120 8.34 11.87 -8.07
CA LEU A 120 9.52 11.06 -8.40
C LEU A 120 10.08 10.42 -7.12
N ARG A 121 10.54 9.16 -7.24
CA ARG A 121 11.14 8.40 -6.13
C ARG A 121 10.27 8.44 -4.86
N PRO A 122 9.00 8.03 -4.95
CA PRO A 122 8.08 8.17 -3.83
C PRO A 122 8.52 7.31 -2.63
N VAL A 123 8.27 7.82 -1.43
CA VAL A 123 8.36 7.05 -0.19
C VAL A 123 6.97 6.51 0.11
N ILE A 124 6.85 5.18 0.16
CA ILE A 124 5.58 4.51 0.43
C ILE A 124 5.73 3.68 1.71
N ALA A 125 4.83 3.92 2.65
CA ALA A 125 4.73 3.15 3.88
C ALA A 125 3.54 2.19 3.77
N SER A 126 3.78 0.91 3.95
CA SER A 126 2.76 -0.14 3.86
C SER A 126 2.62 -0.84 5.22
N LEU A 127 1.54 -0.55 5.92
CA LEU A 127 1.19 -1.20 7.17
C LEU A 127 0.29 -2.41 6.88
N SER A 128 0.66 -3.56 7.39
CA SER A 128 -0.07 -4.82 7.20
C SER A 128 -0.75 -5.26 8.47
N LEU A 129 -2.02 -5.67 8.36
CA LEU A 129 -2.85 -6.13 9.45
C LEU A 129 -3.57 -7.43 9.06
N GLY A 130 -3.79 -8.30 10.02
CA GLY A 130 -4.49 -9.56 9.81
C GLY A 130 -3.57 -10.71 9.38
N GLY A 131 -4.06 -11.58 8.50
CA GLY A 131 -3.32 -12.73 8.02
C GLY A 131 -2.05 -12.35 7.25
N THR A 132 -0.98 -13.12 7.44
CA THR A 132 0.28 -12.91 6.72
C THR A 132 0.08 -13.11 5.23
N ARG A 133 0.59 -12.18 4.44
CA ARG A 133 0.59 -12.27 2.98
C ARG A 133 2.01 -12.21 2.45
N ARG A 134 2.25 -12.95 1.41
CA ARG A 134 3.48 -12.93 0.65
C ARG A 134 3.50 -11.69 -0.25
N PHE A 135 4.58 -10.93 -0.21
CA PHE A 135 4.78 -9.75 -1.03
C PHE A 135 6.02 -9.93 -1.89
N VAL A 136 5.88 -9.83 -3.20
CA VAL A 136 6.93 -10.18 -4.15
C VAL A 136 7.27 -8.97 -5.00
N PHE A 137 8.57 -8.70 -5.09
CA PHE A 137 9.16 -7.74 -6.03
C PHE A 137 9.73 -8.49 -7.23
N LYS A 138 9.48 -7.98 -8.42
CA LYS A 138 10.06 -8.48 -9.67
C LYS A 138 10.68 -7.32 -10.42
N HIS A 139 11.97 -7.44 -10.78
CA HIS A 139 12.65 -6.38 -11.50
C HIS A 139 12.06 -6.21 -12.91
N ARG A 140 11.83 -4.96 -13.33
CA ARG A 140 11.18 -4.66 -14.61
C ARG A 140 11.98 -5.11 -15.82
N ARG A 141 13.31 -4.92 -15.79
CA ARG A 141 14.22 -5.23 -16.90
C ARG A 141 14.74 -6.67 -16.86
N ASP A 142 14.74 -7.28 -15.68
CA ASP A 142 15.19 -8.66 -15.48
C ASP A 142 14.18 -9.42 -14.62
N PRO A 143 13.12 -9.98 -15.24
CA PRO A 143 12.06 -10.66 -14.49
C PRO A 143 12.50 -11.90 -13.70
N GLY A 144 13.68 -12.43 -13.96
CA GLY A 144 14.28 -13.49 -13.16
C GLY A 144 14.74 -13.02 -11.78
N ARG A 145 15.00 -11.72 -11.63
CA ARG A 145 15.35 -11.13 -10.34
C ARG A 145 14.09 -10.88 -9.54
N LYS A 146 13.93 -11.65 -8.49
CA LYS A 146 12.79 -11.54 -7.57
C LYS A 146 13.28 -11.42 -6.14
N PHE A 147 12.52 -10.69 -5.34
CA PHE A 147 12.73 -10.52 -3.92
C PHE A 147 11.39 -10.65 -3.19
N GLU A 148 11.36 -11.36 -2.09
CA GLU A 148 10.12 -11.70 -1.41
C GLU A 148 10.19 -11.41 0.08
N LEU A 149 9.10 -10.90 0.62
CA LEU A 149 8.93 -10.62 2.04
C LEU A 149 7.58 -11.15 2.53
N PRO A 150 7.52 -11.73 3.75
CA PRO A 150 6.24 -11.95 4.42
C PRO A 150 5.78 -10.63 5.05
N LEU A 151 4.55 -10.22 4.78
CA LEU A 151 3.91 -9.09 5.45
C LEU A 151 3.02 -9.63 6.57
N GLU A 152 3.54 -9.56 7.78
CA GLU A 152 2.88 -10.07 8.96
C GLU A 152 2.04 -8.99 9.66
N HIS A 153 1.14 -9.41 10.53
CA HIS A 153 0.30 -8.53 11.33
C HIS A 153 1.12 -7.53 12.14
N GLY A 154 0.86 -6.24 11.93
CA GLY A 154 1.56 -5.14 12.60
C GLY A 154 2.91 -4.75 11.99
N SER A 155 3.32 -5.37 10.88
CA SER A 155 4.56 -4.99 10.20
C SER A 155 4.39 -3.72 9.35
N LEU A 156 5.45 -2.91 9.29
CA LEU A 156 5.53 -1.73 8.43
C LEU A 156 6.65 -1.93 7.41
N LEU A 157 6.30 -1.88 6.14
CA LEU A 157 7.24 -1.91 5.02
C LEU A 157 7.41 -0.48 4.49
N LEU A 158 8.65 -0.03 4.41
CA LEU A 158 9.02 1.25 3.79
C LEU A 158 9.67 0.97 2.44
N MET A 159 9.11 1.53 1.38
CA MET A 159 9.65 1.46 0.02
C MET A 159 10.13 2.85 -0.39
N LYS A 160 11.38 2.95 -0.82
CA LYS A 160 12.07 4.23 -1.09
C LYS A 160 12.83 4.18 -2.41
N GLY A 161 13.54 5.28 -2.71
CA GLY A 161 14.46 5.37 -3.83
C GLY A 161 13.79 5.04 -5.15
N ASP A 162 14.45 4.26 -5.98
CA ASP A 162 13.98 3.86 -7.31
C ASP A 162 13.15 2.57 -7.31
N THR A 163 12.68 2.11 -6.15
CA THR A 163 11.91 0.86 -6.02
C THR A 163 10.73 0.83 -6.99
N GLN A 164 9.93 1.89 -7.06
CA GLN A 164 8.76 1.94 -7.95
C GLN A 164 9.13 2.10 -9.43
N ALA A 165 10.28 2.68 -9.72
CA ALA A 165 10.79 2.80 -11.09
C ALA A 165 11.33 1.48 -11.64
N ASP A 166 12.02 0.70 -10.81
CA ASP A 166 12.77 -0.48 -11.23
C ASP A 166 12.06 -1.80 -10.92
N TRP A 167 11.09 -1.82 -10.03
CA TRP A 167 10.43 -3.03 -9.56
C TRP A 167 8.92 -2.98 -9.70
N MET A 168 8.33 -4.12 -10.03
CA MET A 168 6.89 -4.37 -9.93
C MET A 168 6.61 -5.18 -8.67
N ILE A 169 5.44 -5.00 -8.08
CA ILE A 169 5.00 -5.65 -6.84
C ILE A 169 3.69 -6.41 -7.03
N VAL A 170 3.52 -7.47 -6.25
CA VAL A 170 2.29 -8.28 -6.20
C VAL A 170 2.08 -8.86 -4.80
#